data_f3f0bfd8ad8cfcd26f9f31fc5a360bfa
#
_entry.id   f3f0bfd8ad8cfcd26f9f31fc5a360bfa
#
_cell.length_a   1.000
_cell.length_b   1.000
_cell.length_c   1.000
_cell.angle_alpha   90.00
_cell.angle_beta   90.00
_cell.angle_gamma   90.00
#
_symmetry.space_group_name_H-M   'P 1'
#
loop_
_entity.id
_entity.type
_entity.pdbx_description
1 polymer ?
#
loop_
_entity_poly.entity_id
_entity_poly.type
_entity_poly.pdbx_seq_one_letter_code
_entity_poly.pdbx_strand_id
1 'polypeptide(L)'
;ELYVRSENKIPDARYRNPFRHLLPDEGQYQDIVWIGTDGQGVYMYFNDAFSITNTLLDTPVYQINNPVRTVYYDEEQTLWIGTKGGGILRIRNYSPETNAAVSFDRISISNSTLTDNTVYCFAPGSANRLWIGTENGLNYYSYQNKQLKAFTVIADGKKVKYVHSINELNDTTLWVSTVGEGIVKVILDKAGSSPSVKSATRIVLDDGRMASNYFFTSFQENDSILWFGNRGYGAYRLNVETEQLTPYRFDNVVNSQTANDIFAIYKNEKGYWLGTSSG
;
A
#
# COMPACT_ATOMS: atom_id res chain seq x y z
N GLU A 1 15.10 0.30 13.69
CA GLU A 1 14.67 -0.49 14.87
C GLU A 1 13.49 0.23 15.50
N LEU A 2 12.31 -0.35 15.37
CA LEU A 2 11.19 0.01 16.24
C LEU A 2 11.55 -0.52 17.63
N TYR A 3 12.04 0.33 18.50
CA TYR A 3 12.20 0.00 19.92
C TYR A 3 10.82 -0.08 20.56
N VAL A 4 10.19 -1.23 20.48
CA VAL A 4 9.02 -1.54 21.29
C VAL A 4 9.54 -1.88 22.68
N ARG A 5 9.60 -0.90 23.56
CA ARG A 5 9.79 -1.11 24.98
C ARG A 5 8.46 -1.56 25.57
N SER A 6 8.10 -2.82 25.43
CA SER A 6 7.02 -3.39 26.21
C SER A 6 7.44 -4.75 26.77
N GLU A 7 7.11 -5.02 28.03
CA GLU A 7 7.21 -6.32 28.65
C GLU A 7 6.24 -7.35 28.03
N ASN A 8 5.36 -6.90 27.14
CA ASN A 8 4.48 -7.74 26.34
C ASN A 8 5.25 -8.25 25.12
N LYS A 9 5.83 -9.43 25.25
CA LYS A 9 6.46 -10.15 24.15
C LYS A 9 5.44 -10.33 23.04
N ILE A 10 5.78 -9.90 21.83
CA ILE A 10 5.07 -10.34 20.62
C ILE A 10 5.07 -11.86 20.65
N PRO A 11 3.90 -12.51 20.70
CA PRO A 11 3.87 -13.97 20.79
C PRO A 11 4.51 -14.55 19.53
N ASP A 12 5.54 -15.35 19.76
CA ASP A 12 6.19 -16.20 18.79
C ASP A 12 7.18 -15.53 17.80
N ALA A 13 8.43 -15.48 18.26
CA ALA A 13 9.62 -15.04 17.49
C ALA A 13 9.97 -15.94 16.28
N ARG A 14 9.12 -16.91 15.90
CA ARG A 14 9.35 -17.81 14.75
C ARG A 14 9.13 -17.15 13.39
N TYR A 15 8.53 -15.98 13.32
CA TYR A 15 8.27 -15.27 12.08
C TYR A 15 9.25 -14.13 11.87
N ARG A 16 10.30 -14.36 11.10
CA ARG A 16 11.36 -13.39 10.81
C ARG A 16 10.97 -12.22 9.90
N ASN A 17 9.71 -12.09 9.48
CA ASN A 17 9.21 -10.96 8.70
C ASN A 17 7.77 -10.59 9.08
N PRO A 18 7.46 -10.22 10.32
CA PRO A 18 6.09 -9.98 10.75
C PRO A 18 5.49 -8.64 10.27
N PHE A 19 6.32 -7.65 9.97
CA PHE A 19 5.85 -6.27 9.79
C PHE A 19 5.98 -5.84 8.32
N ARG A 20 4.87 -5.78 7.60
CA ARG A 20 4.89 -5.38 6.18
C ARG A 20 4.27 -4.02 5.92
N HIS A 21 3.49 -3.50 6.84
CA HIS A 21 2.83 -2.22 6.66
C HIS A 21 2.62 -1.53 8.01
N LEU A 22 3.19 -0.35 8.15
CA LEU A 22 2.99 0.57 9.25
C LEU A 22 2.32 1.80 8.67
N LEU A 23 1.09 2.09 9.10
CA LEU A 23 0.43 3.35 8.80
C LEU A 23 0.29 4.12 10.10
N PRO A 24 0.98 5.25 10.27
CA PRO A 24 0.54 6.24 11.23
C PRO A 24 -0.80 6.79 10.75
N ASP A 25 -1.78 6.82 11.62
CA ASP A 25 -3.04 7.49 11.34
C ASP A 25 -2.79 9.01 11.42
N GLU A 26 -2.92 9.71 10.30
CA GLU A 26 -2.83 11.18 10.26
C GLU A 26 -4.13 11.86 10.70
N GLY A 27 -5.14 11.08 11.10
CA GLY A 27 -6.47 11.53 11.49
C GLY A 27 -6.67 11.75 13.01
N GLN A 28 -7.86 11.45 13.47
CA GLN A 28 -8.31 11.60 14.86
C GLN A 28 -7.53 10.70 15.85
N TYR A 29 -6.81 9.69 15.36
CA TYR A 29 -6.08 8.68 16.13
C TYR A 29 -4.60 8.66 15.76
N GLN A 30 -3.90 9.78 15.94
CA GLN A 30 -2.48 9.95 15.57
C GLN A 30 -1.50 8.96 16.22
N ASP A 31 -1.95 8.23 17.24
CA ASP A 31 -1.13 7.29 18.02
C ASP A 31 -1.41 5.82 17.70
N ILE A 32 -2.19 5.52 16.64
CA ILE A 32 -2.45 4.14 16.25
C ILE A 32 -1.43 3.66 15.23
N VAL A 33 -0.86 2.48 15.50
CA VAL A 33 0.00 1.76 14.55
C VAL A 33 -0.66 0.44 14.18
N TRP A 34 -0.95 0.27 12.90
CA TRP A 34 -1.45 -0.97 12.33
C TRP A 34 -0.31 -1.83 11.82
N ILE A 35 -0.30 -3.10 12.20
CA ILE A 35 0.78 -4.02 11.88
C ILE A 35 0.20 -5.26 11.19
N GLY A 36 0.40 -5.35 9.87
CA GLY A 36 0.04 -6.52 9.09
C GLY A 36 1.02 -7.67 9.34
N THR A 37 0.50 -8.90 9.46
CA THR A 37 1.31 -10.10 9.72
C THR A 37 1.28 -11.09 8.56
N ASP A 38 2.15 -12.08 8.63
CA ASP A 38 2.23 -13.16 7.65
C ASP A 38 1.27 -14.31 8.02
N GLY A 39 -0.06 -14.01 8.00
CA GLY A 39 -1.11 -15.01 8.20
C GLY A 39 -1.70 -15.10 9.62
N GLN A 40 -1.40 -14.14 10.51
CA GLN A 40 -1.97 -14.08 11.86
C GLN A 40 -2.90 -12.88 12.09
N GLY A 41 -3.36 -12.25 11.03
CA GLY A 41 -4.22 -11.07 11.10
C GLY A 41 -3.45 -9.76 11.17
N VAL A 42 -4.07 -8.77 11.79
CA VAL A 42 -3.51 -7.43 11.98
C VAL A 42 -3.41 -7.16 13.47
N TYR A 43 -2.27 -6.69 13.91
CA TYR A 43 -2.10 -6.12 15.24
C TYR A 43 -2.36 -4.63 15.18
N MET A 44 -2.95 -4.12 16.23
CA MET A 44 -3.07 -2.69 16.49
C MET A 44 -2.28 -2.36 17.74
N TYR A 45 -1.43 -1.34 17.66
CA TYR A 45 -0.79 -0.74 18.81
C TYR A 45 -1.46 0.60 19.09
N PHE A 46 -1.99 0.77 20.28
CA PHE A 46 -2.69 1.97 20.72
C PHE A 46 -2.62 2.10 22.24
N ASN A 47 -2.29 3.27 22.77
CA ASN A 47 -2.18 3.53 24.20
C ASN A 47 -1.29 2.51 24.94
N ASP A 48 -0.08 2.26 24.42
CA ASP A 48 0.88 1.31 24.98
C ASP A 48 0.41 -0.15 25.07
N ALA A 49 -0.65 -0.50 24.33
CA ALA A 49 -1.20 -1.84 24.29
C ALA A 49 -1.27 -2.40 22.86
N PHE A 50 -1.12 -3.72 22.75
CA PHE A 50 -1.36 -4.44 21.50
C PHE A 50 -2.71 -5.16 21.55
N SER A 51 -3.45 -5.08 20.47
CA SER A 51 -4.63 -5.90 20.20
C SER A 51 -4.52 -6.61 18.87
N ILE A 52 -5.23 -7.72 18.72
CA ILE A 52 -5.20 -8.55 17.49
C ILE A 52 -6.60 -8.55 16.89
N THR A 53 -6.72 -8.17 15.61
CA THR A 53 -8.03 -8.16 14.93
C THR A 53 -8.66 -9.55 14.83
N ASN A 54 -7.86 -10.63 14.72
CA ASN A 54 -8.41 -11.99 14.65
C ASN A 54 -9.20 -12.41 15.89
N THR A 55 -8.97 -11.77 17.04
CA THR A 55 -9.76 -12.04 18.28
C THR A 55 -11.18 -11.48 18.18
N LEU A 56 -11.46 -10.55 17.27
CA LEU A 56 -12.80 -10.02 16.99
C LEU A 56 -13.62 -10.93 16.09
N LEU A 57 -12.97 -11.88 15.43
CA LEU A 57 -13.55 -12.67 14.35
C LEU A 57 -13.93 -14.04 14.90
N ASP A 58 -15.09 -14.13 15.55
CA ASP A 58 -15.61 -15.35 16.15
C ASP A 58 -15.89 -16.48 15.14
N THR A 59 -15.94 -16.14 13.85
CA THR A 59 -16.19 -17.12 12.80
C THR A 59 -14.95 -17.35 11.94
N PRO A 60 -14.60 -18.62 11.63
CA PRO A 60 -13.45 -18.96 10.79
C PRO A 60 -13.44 -18.29 9.41
N VAL A 61 -14.63 -17.94 8.89
CA VAL A 61 -14.79 -17.30 7.56
C VAL A 61 -14.12 -15.95 7.48
N TYR A 62 -14.04 -15.23 8.58
CA TYR A 62 -13.43 -13.89 8.61
C TYR A 62 -12.00 -13.89 9.15
N GLN A 63 -11.51 -15.01 9.68
CA GLN A 63 -10.12 -15.07 10.14
C GLN A 63 -9.13 -14.80 9.00
N ILE A 64 -8.09 -14.05 9.32
CA ILE A 64 -7.06 -13.66 8.38
C ILE A 64 -5.93 -14.69 8.50
N ASN A 65 -5.94 -15.67 7.60
CA ASN A 65 -4.93 -16.73 7.52
C ASN A 65 -3.94 -16.51 6.35
N ASN A 66 -4.18 -15.48 5.55
CA ASN A 66 -3.32 -15.08 4.45
C ASN A 66 -2.37 -13.97 4.89
N PRO A 67 -1.15 -13.89 4.31
CA PRO A 67 -0.25 -12.77 4.55
C PRO A 67 -0.92 -11.43 4.28
N VAL A 68 -0.91 -10.54 5.27
CA VAL A 68 -1.40 -9.16 5.12
C VAL A 68 -0.36 -8.35 4.35
N ARG A 69 -0.79 -7.67 3.30
CA ARG A 69 0.05 -6.82 2.46
C ARG A 69 -0.15 -5.34 2.71
N THR A 70 -1.37 -4.97 3.06
CA THR A 70 -1.73 -3.57 3.26
C THR A 70 -2.88 -3.45 4.24
N VAL A 71 -2.89 -2.37 4.98
CA VAL A 71 -3.97 -1.99 5.90
C VAL A 71 -4.30 -0.53 5.64
N TYR A 72 -5.56 -0.17 5.68
CA TYR A 72 -6.01 1.21 5.57
C TYR A 72 -7.24 1.42 6.46
N TYR A 73 -7.21 2.45 7.29
CA TYR A 73 -8.35 2.85 8.12
C TYR A 73 -8.91 4.16 7.56
N ASP A 74 -10.18 4.15 7.18
CA ASP A 74 -10.80 5.28 6.51
C ASP A 74 -11.62 6.17 7.44
N GLU A 75 -12.03 7.33 6.95
CA GLU A 75 -12.85 8.32 7.68
C GLU A 75 -14.26 7.80 8.03
N GLU A 76 -14.73 6.73 7.36
CA GLU A 76 -16.00 6.05 7.67
C GLU A 76 -15.84 4.98 8.76
N GLN A 77 -14.71 4.97 9.48
CA GLN A 77 -14.39 3.98 10.52
C GLN A 77 -14.37 2.55 9.97
N THR A 78 -13.90 2.40 8.74
CA THR A 78 -13.73 1.10 8.11
C THR A 78 -12.27 0.73 8.04
N LEU A 79 -11.91 -0.41 8.60
CA LEU A 79 -10.61 -1.01 8.47
C LEU A 79 -10.58 -1.94 7.26
N TRP A 80 -9.77 -1.59 6.28
CA TRP A 80 -9.52 -2.36 5.06
C TRP A 80 -8.24 -3.14 5.22
N ILE A 81 -8.28 -4.44 4.99
CA ILE A 81 -7.15 -5.35 5.12
C ILE A 81 -6.97 -6.09 3.80
N GLY A 82 -5.91 -5.76 3.08
CA GLY A 82 -5.53 -6.41 1.83
C GLY A 82 -4.55 -7.55 2.07
N THR A 83 -4.82 -8.72 1.47
CA THR A 83 -4.05 -9.93 1.71
C THR A 83 -3.45 -10.50 0.43
N LYS A 84 -2.48 -11.39 0.58
CA LYS A 84 -1.95 -12.21 -0.52
C LYS A 84 -2.84 -13.43 -0.72
N GLY A 85 -3.68 -13.40 -1.75
CA GLY A 85 -4.53 -14.52 -2.16
C GLY A 85 -5.86 -14.65 -1.43
N GLY A 86 -6.12 -13.89 -0.34
CA GLY A 86 -7.36 -13.93 0.42
C GLY A 86 -8.34 -12.79 0.10
N GLY A 87 -8.02 -11.91 -0.83
CA GLY A 87 -8.80 -10.72 -1.14
C GLY A 87 -8.68 -9.65 -0.07
N ILE A 88 -9.77 -8.93 0.14
CA ILE A 88 -9.89 -7.84 1.11
C ILE A 88 -10.84 -8.28 2.22
N LEU A 89 -10.43 -8.16 3.47
CA LEU A 89 -11.33 -8.12 4.60
C LEU A 89 -11.65 -6.67 4.92
N ARG A 90 -12.93 -6.36 5.02
CA ARG A 90 -13.42 -5.04 5.40
C ARG A 90 -14.16 -5.13 6.72
N ILE A 91 -13.70 -4.37 7.71
CA ILE A 91 -14.27 -4.30 9.05
C ILE A 91 -14.89 -2.92 9.22
N ARG A 92 -16.22 -2.86 9.34
CA ARG A 92 -16.96 -1.60 9.36
C ARG A 92 -17.36 -1.18 10.76
N ASN A 93 -17.44 0.14 10.97
CA ASN A 93 -17.71 0.76 12.27
C ASN A 93 -16.77 0.18 13.33
N TYR A 94 -15.49 0.11 12.96
CA TYR A 94 -14.44 -0.35 13.85
C TYR A 94 -14.02 0.78 14.78
N SER A 95 -14.00 0.50 16.09
CA SER A 95 -13.45 1.41 17.10
C SER A 95 -12.11 0.89 17.60
N PRO A 96 -11.01 1.60 17.30
CA PRO A 96 -9.71 1.25 17.84
C PRO A 96 -9.66 1.28 19.38
N GLU A 97 -10.36 2.22 20.01
CA GLU A 97 -10.38 2.39 21.47
C GLU A 97 -10.93 1.17 22.21
N THR A 98 -12.00 0.58 21.68
CA THR A 98 -12.67 -0.57 22.30
C THR A 98 -12.28 -1.88 21.63
N ASN A 99 -11.51 -1.84 20.56
CA ASN A 99 -11.25 -2.99 19.67
C ASN A 99 -12.54 -3.72 19.30
N ALA A 100 -13.58 -2.97 18.93
CA ALA A 100 -14.90 -3.49 18.60
C ALA A 100 -15.31 -3.10 17.17
N ALA A 101 -16.13 -3.93 16.56
CA ALA A 101 -16.65 -3.70 15.21
C ALA A 101 -18.11 -4.16 15.11
N VAL A 102 -18.86 -3.55 14.17
CA VAL A 102 -20.28 -3.88 13.95
C VAL A 102 -20.48 -4.94 12.87
N SER A 103 -19.66 -4.90 11.81
CA SER A 103 -19.84 -5.82 10.70
C SER A 103 -18.56 -6.11 9.93
N PHE A 104 -18.54 -7.30 9.36
CA PHE A 104 -17.41 -7.81 8.58
C PHE A 104 -17.89 -8.28 7.22
N ASP A 105 -17.11 -8.03 6.18
CA ASP A 105 -17.33 -8.65 4.88
C ASP A 105 -15.99 -8.91 4.16
N ARG A 106 -15.95 -9.99 3.40
CA ARG A 106 -14.82 -10.36 2.57
C ARG A 106 -15.13 -10.08 1.11
N ILE A 107 -14.24 -9.34 0.48
CA ILE A 107 -14.31 -8.99 -0.94
C ILE A 107 -13.26 -9.81 -1.68
N SER A 108 -13.69 -10.54 -2.70
CA SER A 108 -12.84 -11.42 -3.51
C SER A 108 -13.29 -11.42 -4.97
N ILE A 109 -12.49 -12.03 -5.83
CA ILE A 109 -12.86 -12.22 -7.26
C ILE A 109 -14.15 -13.05 -7.44
N SER A 110 -14.53 -13.86 -6.46
CA SER A 110 -15.73 -14.72 -6.55
C SER A 110 -17.03 -13.98 -6.25
N ASN A 111 -16.97 -12.82 -5.55
CA ASN A 111 -18.17 -12.12 -5.10
C ASN A 111 -18.16 -10.62 -5.46
N SER A 112 -17.18 -10.16 -6.23
CA SER A 112 -17.04 -8.74 -6.57
C SER A 112 -16.32 -8.54 -7.91
N THR A 113 -16.09 -7.29 -8.29
CA THR A 113 -15.28 -6.90 -9.45
C THR A 113 -13.80 -6.74 -9.13
N LEU A 114 -13.33 -7.27 -7.99
CA LEU A 114 -11.91 -7.25 -7.64
C LEU A 114 -11.10 -7.97 -8.73
N THR A 115 -10.01 -7.35 -9.18
CA THR A 115 -9.23 -7.86 -10.31
C THR A 115 -8.32 -9.02 -9.94
N ASP A 116 -7.95 -9.13 -8.65
CA ASP A 116 -7.16 -10.23 -8.09
C ASP A 116 -7.35 -10.34 -6.57
N ASN A 117 -7.21 -11.55 -6.02
CA ASN A 117 -7.24 -11.77 -4.57
C ASN A 117 -5.95 -11.40 -3.85
N THR A 118 -4.88 -11.10 -4.58
CA THR A 118 -3.65 -10.54 -4.02
C THR A 118 -3.71 -9.01 -4.11
N VAL A 119 -3.89 -8.37 -2.96
CA VAL A 119 -4.03 -6.91 -2.83
C VAL A 119 -2.77 -6.36 -2.19
N TYR A 120 -2.08 -5.45 -2.89
CA TYR A 120 -0.80 -4.91 -2.47
C TYR A 120 -0.87 -3.55 -1.79
N CYS A 121 -1.81 -2.69 -2.19
CA CYS A 121 -1.93 -1.35 -1.63
C CYS A 121 -3.36 -0.81 -1.66
N PHE A 122 -3.62 0.09 -0.71
CA PHE A 122 -4.72 1.04 -0.72
C PHE A 122 -4.14 2.46 -0.79
N ALA A 123 -4.82 3.35 -1.50
CA ALA A 123 -4.48 4.76 -1.56
C ALA A 123 -5.74 5.62 -1.60
N PRO A 124 -5.85 6.64 -0.72
CA PRO A 124 -6.95 7.59 -0.81
C PRO A 124 -6.88 8.35 -2.13
N GLY A 125 -8.04 8.66 -2.68
CA GLY A 125 -8.16 9.39 -3.93
C GLY A 125 -9.19 10.50 -3.86
N SER A 126 -9.11 11.43 -4.80
CA SER A 126 -10.09 12.50 -4.97
C SER A 126 -11.50 11.95 -5.25
N ALA A 127 -12.51 12.83 -5.25
CA ALA A 127 -13.90 12.46 -5.51
C ALA A 127 -14.41 11.29 -4.64
N ASN A 128 -13.97 11.24 -3.38
CA ASN A 128 -14.43 10.29 -2.37
C ASN A 128 -14.26 8.83 -2.82
N ARG A 129 -13.04 8.46 -3.19
CA ARG A 129 -12.68 7.10 -3.63
C ARG A 129 -11.47 6.55 -2.88
N LEU A 130 -11.37 5.22 -2.85
CA LEU A 130 -10.19 4.48 -2.40
C LEU A 130 -9.65 3.67 -3.58
N TRP A 131 -8.44 3.95 -3.99
CA TRP A 131 -7.72 3.15 -4.98
C TRP A 131 -7.19 1.87 -4.37
N ILE A 132 -7.17 0.80 -5.16
CA ILE A 132 -6.76 -0.53 -4.73
C ILE A 132 -5.84 -1.13 -5.79
N GLY A 133 -4.60 -1.39 -5.40
CA GLY A 133 -3.61 -2.05 -6.24
C GLY A 133 -3.58 -3.55 -5.98
N THR A 134 -3.64 -4.32 -7.07
CA THR A 134 -3.65 -5.79 -7.03
C THR A 134 -2.58 -6.40 -7.94
N GLU A 135 -2.41 -7.72 -7.88
CA GLU A 135 -1.53 -8.44 -8.79
C GLU A 135 -1.97 -8.31 -10.25
N ASN A 136 -3.27 -8.23 -10.53
CA ASN A 136 -3.79 -8.15 -11.89
C ASN A 136 -4.38 -6.77 -12.26
N GLY A 137 -3.87 -5.69 -11.65
CA GLY A 137 -4.20 -4.31 -12.03
C GLY A 137 -4.82 -3.49 -10.90
N LEU A 138 -5.65 -2.54 -11.26
CA LEU A 138 -6.24 -1.58 -10.35
C LEU A 138 -7.74 -1.80 -10.18
N ASN A 139 -8.21 -1.45 -8.99
CA ASN A 139 -9.61 -1.24 -8.67
C ASN A 139 -9.78 0.12 -7.98
N TYR A 140 -11.00 0.58 -7.86
CA TYR A 140 -11.35 1.64 -6.93
C TYR A 140 -12.68 1.32 -6.24
N TYR A 141 -12.78 1.75 -4.99
CA TYR A 141 -14.03 1.78 -4.24
C TYR A 141 -14.57 3.20 -4.24
N SER A 142 -15.83 3.37 -4.62
CA SER A 142 -16.54 4.66 -4.54
C SER A 142 -17.32 4.71 -3.24
N TYR A 143 -16.96 5.62 -2.35
CA TYR A 143 -17.69 5.84 -1.09
C TYR A 143 -19.10 6.39 -1.35
N GLN A 144 -19.26 7.19 -2.40
CA GLN A 144 -20.56 7.73 -2.78
C GLN A 144 -21.57 6.63 -3.17
N ASN A 145 -21.11 5.67 -4.00
CA ASN A 145 -21.97 4.61 -4.53
C ASN A 145 -21.87 3.31 -3.73
N LYS A 146 -20.96 3.24 -2.75
CA LYS A 146 -20.64 2.03 -1.97
C LYS A 146 -20.30 0.82 -2.86
N GLN A 147 -19.62 1.06 -3.97
CA GLN A 147 -19.30 0.05 -4.97
C GLN A 147 -17.81 -0.07 -5.25
N LEU A 148 -17.34 -1.31 -5.32
CA LEU A 148 -16.03 -1.64 -5.86
C LEU A 148 -16.15 -1.81 -7.38
N LYS A 149 -15.22 -1.20 -8.13
CA LYS A 149 -15.14 -1.30 -9.60
C LYS A 149 -13.73 -1.65 -10.04
N ALA A 150 -13.63 -2.50 -11.04
CA ALA A 150 -12.37 -2.73 -11.75
C ALA A 150 -11.99 -1.47 -12.55
N PHE A 151 -10.70 -1.15 -12.55
CA PHE A 151 -10.14 -0.01 -13.28
C PHE A 151 -9.02 -0.49 -14.20
N THR A 152 -9.33 -0.64 -15.48
CA THR A 152 -8.36 -1.16 -16.44
C THR A 152 -7.49 -0.03 -16.98
N VAL A 153 -6.18 -0.18 -16.80
CA VAL A 153 -5.17 0.71 -17.37
C VAL A 153 -4.37 -0.06 -18.41
N ILE A 154 -4.33 0.48 -19.63
CA ILE A 154 -3.49 0.00 -20.72
C ILE A 154 -2.42 1.08 -20.97
N ALA A 155 -1.16 0.73 -20.76
CA ALA A 155 -0.03 1.59 -21.06
C ALA A 155 0.85 0.87 -22.09
N ASP A 156 1.24 1.59 -23.15
CA ASP A 156 2.05 1.07 -24.27
C ASP A 156 1.53 -0.26 -24.84
N GLY A 157 0.19 -0.37 -24.96
CA GLY A 157 -0.49 -1.55 -25.49
C GLY A 157 -0.59 -2.75 -24.57
N LYS A 158 -0.13 -2.64 -23.31
CA LYS A 158 -0.18 -3.73 -22.33
C LYS A 158 -0.96 -3.32 -21.08
N LYS A 159 -1.74 -4.25 -20.52
CA LYS A 159 -2.45 -4.07 -19.26
C LYS A 159 -1.42 -3.89 -18.12
N VAL A 160 -1.64 -2.88 -17.29
CA VAL A 160 -0.83 -2.65 -16.08
C VAL A 160 -1.19 -3.69 -15.02
N LYS A 161 -0.16 -4.33 -14.45
CA LYS A 161 -0.27 -5.38 -13.42
C LYS A 161 0.72 -5.15 -12.28
N TYR A 162 0.67 -6.03 -11.27
CA TYR A 162 1.59 -6.01 -10.11
C TYR A 162 1.70 -4.63 -9.45
N VAL A 163 0.54 -4.04 -9.15
CA VAL A 163 0.42 -2.67 -8.64
C VAL A 163 0.71 -2.64 -7.15
N HIS A 164 1.89 -2.14 -6.79
CA HIS A 164 2.39 -2.16 -5.41
C HIS A 164 2.19 -0.84 -4.65
N SER A 165 2.11 0.28 -5.36
CA SER A 165 1.80 1.58 -4.76
C SER A 165 1.07 2.48 -5.76
N ILE A 166 0.24 3.37 -5.25
CA ILE A 166 -0.54 4.33 -6.03
C ILE A 166 -0.46 5.68 -5.34
N ASN A 167 -0.16 6.74 -6.11
CA ASN A 167 -0.29 8.13 -5.68
C ASN A 167 -1.22 8.85 -6.65
N GLU A 168 -2.34 9.35 -6.16
CA GLU A 168 -3.15 10.32 -6.88
C GLU A 168 -2.60 11.71 -6.57
N LEU A 169 -1.76 12.23 -7.46
CA LEU A 169 -1.10 13.53 -7.30
C LEU A 169 -2.12 14.67 -7.27
N ASN A 170 -3.15 14.53 -8.10
CA ASN A 170 -4.30 15.42 -8.21
C ASN A 170 -5.47 14.66 -8.87
N ASP A 171 -6.61 15.31 -9.03
CA ASP A 171 -7.83 14.71 -9.56
C ASP A 171 -7.73 14.16 -11.00
N THR A 172 -6.60 14.37 -11.66
CA THR A 172 -6.37 13.97 -13.05
C THR A 172 -5.15 13.10 -13.27
N THR A 173 -4.30 12.88 -12.26
CA THR A 173 -3.03 12.20 -12.47
C THR A 173 -2.76 11.17 -11.38
N LEU A 174 -2.61 9.89 -11.79
CA LEU A 174 -2.11 8.82 -10.93
C LEU A 174 -0.67 8.46 -11.32
N TRP A 175 0.12 8.19 -10.30
CA TRP A 175 1.43 7.54 -10.44
C TRP A 175 1.36 6.17 -9.77
N VAL A 176 1.69 5.15 -10.52
CA VAL A 176 1.54 3.75 -10.14
C VAL A 176 2.88 3.05 -10.16
N SER A 177 3.28 2.50 -9.01
CA SER A 177 4.48 1.66 -8.90
C SER A 177 4.13 0.22 -9.22
N THR A 178 4.92 -0.42 -10.05
CA THR A 178 4.71 -1.82 -10.43
C THR A 178 5.97 -2.67 -10.19
N VAL A 179 5.77 -3.97 -10.05
CA VAL A 179 6.88 -4.92 -10.02
C VAL A 179 7.07 -5.54 -11.39
N GLY A 180 8.16 -5.14 -12.04
CA GLY A 180 8.57 -5.64 -13.37
C GLY A 180 8.09 -4.81 -14.56
N GLU A 181 7.21 -3.81 -14.35
CA GLU A 181 6.69 -2.97 -15.44
C GLU A 181 7.06 -1.48 -15.29
N GLY A 182 7.91 -1.14 -14.31
CA GLY A 182 8.36 0.23 -14.07
C GLY A 182 7.32 1.08 -13.31
N ILE A 183 7.35 2.38 -13.56
CA ILE A 183 6.42 3.36 -13.02
C ILE A 183 5.44 3.73 -14.13
N VAL A 184 4.15 3.78 -13.83
CA VAL A 184 3.12 4.16 -14.81
C VAL A 184 2.48 5.48 -14.41
N LYS A 185 2.54 6.45 -15.32
CA LYS A 185 1.76 7.68 -15.25
C LYS A 185 0.42 7.45 -15.93
N VAL A 186 -0.67 7.70 -15.23
CA VAL A 186 -2.03 7.58 -15.75
C VAL A 186 -2.70 8.95 -15.71
N ILE A 187 -3.15 9.44 -16.83
CA ILE A 187 -3.98 10.65 -16.92
C ILE A 187 -5.43 10.23 -16.94
N LEU A 188 -6.21 10.81 -16.06
CA LEU A 188 -7.64 10.57 -15.93
C LEU A 188 -8.44 11.65 -16.66
N ASP A 189 -9.60 11.28 -17.17
CA ASP A 189 -10.61 12.25 -17.57
C ASP A 189 -11.29 12.83 -16.33
N LYS A 190 -11.53 14.15 -16.33
CA LYS A 190 -12.21 14.87 -15.23
C LYS A 190 -13.69 14.54 -15.05
N ALA A 191 -14.23 13.62 -15.83
CA ALA A 191 -15.67 13.38 -15.92
C ALA A 191 -16.20 12.55 -14.74
N GLY A 192 -16.73 13.24 -13.73
CA GLY A 192 -17.71 12.67 -12.79
C GLY A 192 -17.15 11.73 -11.72
N SER A 193 -18.09 11.01 -11.09
CA SER A 193 -17.81 10.04 -9.99
C SER A 193 -17.15 8.74 -10.44
N SER A 194 -17.08 8.47 -11.75
CA SER A 194 -16.43 7.30 -12.33
C SER A 194 -15.20 7.73 -13.11
N PRO A 195 -13.99 7.43 -12.63
CA PRO A 195 -12.77 7.77 -13.36
C PRO A 195 -12.67 6.95 -14.64
N SER A 196 -12.13 7.55 -15.70
CA SER A 196 -11.72 6.86 -16.93
C SER A 196 -10.30 7.24 -17.31
N VAL A 197 -9.61 6.36 -18.04
CA VAL A 197 -8.24 6.60 -18.48
C VAL A 197 -8.27 7.42 -19.77
N LYS A 198 -7.65 8.60 -19.75
CA LYS A 198 -7.40 9.41 -20.94
C LYS A 198 -6.14 8.95 -21.66
N SER A 199 -5.07 8.73 -20.91
CA SER A 199 -3.81 8.18 -21.42
C SER A 199 -3.02 7.51 -20.28
N ALA A 200 -2.12 6.59 -20.64
CA ALA A 200 -1.18 6.00 -19.70
C ALA A 200 0.15 5.72 -20.40
N THR A 201 1.25 6.04 -19.71
CA THR A 201 2.62 5.89 -20.22
C THR A 201 3.48 5.22 -19.15
N ARG A 202 4.39 4.32 -19.55
CA ARG A 202 5.38 3.71 -18.67
C ARG A 202 6.69 4.49 -18.67
N ILE A 203 7.27 4.64 -17.50
CA ILE A 203 8.67 5.00 -17.32
C ILE A 203 9.40 3.72 -16.92
N VAL A 204 10.23 3.24 -17.83
CA VAL A 204 11.01 2.00 -17.67
C VAL A 204 12.49 2.38 -17.59
N LEU A 205 13.20 1.80 -16.66
CA LEU A 205 14.65 1.94 -16.60
C LEU A 205 15.24 0.92 -17.58
N ASP A 206 15.85 1.42 -18.65
CA ASP A 206 16.51 0.61 -19.68
C ASP A 206 18.01 0.50 -19.40
N ASP A 207 18.35 -0.24 -18.34
CA ASP A 207 19.75 -0.56 -18.00
C ASP A 207 20.10 -2.02 -18.36
N GLY A 208 19.27 -2.68 -19.16
CA GLY A 208 19.43 -4.07 -19.56
C GLY A 208 19.05 -5.09 -18.47
N ARG A 209 18.49 -4.64 -17.34
CA ARG A 209 18.17 -5.50 -16.19
C ARG A 209 16.67 -5.42 -15.88
N MET A 210 15.99 -6.57 -15.89
CA MET A 210 14.56 -6.63 -15.59
C MET A 210 14.24 -6.19 -14.14
N ALA A 211 15.16 -6.45 -13.20
CA ALA A 211 14.98 -6.10 -11.80
C ALA A 211 15.01 -4.58 -11.53
N SER A 212 15.62 -3.77 -12.39
CA SER A 212 15.62 -2.31 -12.25
C SER A 212 14.21 -1.70 -12.30
N ASN A 213 13.23 -2.42 -12.83
CA ASN A 213 11.83 -2.00 -12.93
C ASN A 213 10.93 -2.55 -11.82
N TYR A 214 11.50 -2.98 -10.68
CA TYR A 214 10.77 -3.48 -9.51
C TYR A 214 10.58 -2.37 -8.48
N PHE A 215 9.47 -1.64 -8.58
CA PHE A 215 9.12 -0.56 -7.66
C PHE A 215 8.06 -1.02 -6.66
N PHE A 216 8.40 -1.04 -5.37
CA PHE A 216 7.57 -1.56 -4.30
C PHE A 216 6.77 -0.50 -3.56
N THR A 217 7.27 0.73 -3.53
CA THR A 217 6.66 1.81 -2.77
C THR A 217 6.80 3.13 -3.49
N SER A 218 5.96 4.07 -3.13
CA SER A 218 6.08 5.47 -3.52
C SER A 218 5.67 6.38 -2.36
N PHE A 219 6.24 7.57 -2.34
CA PHE A 219 5.98 8.60 -1.35
C PHE A 219 5.87 9.95 -2.04
N GLN A 220 4.78 10.66 -1.81
CA GLN A 220 4.61 12.03 -2.29
C GLN A 220 5.22 13.01 -1.29
N GLU A 221 6.29 13.68 -1.71
CA GLU A 221 6.93 14.71 -0.90
C GLU A 221 6.15 16.04 -0.95
N ASN A 222 5.70 16.40 -2.14
CA ASN A 222 4.87 17.56 -2.44
C ASN A 222 4.26 17.41 -3.85
N ASP A 223 3.59 18.45 -4.35
CA ASP A 223 2.91 18.41 -5.65
C ASP A 223 3.87 18.27 -6.85
N SER A 224 5.16 18.54 -6.67
CA SER A 224 6.16 18.48 -7.74
C SER A 224 7.13 17.31 -7.62
N ILE A 225 7.15 16.62 -6.48
CA ILE A 225 8.16 15.60 -6.16
C ILE A 225 7.52 14.32 -5.64
N LEU A 226 7.83 13.23 -6.32
CA LEU A 226 7.54 11.88 -5.88
C LEU A 226 8.82 11.08 -5.69
N TRP A 227 8.82 10.20 -4.71
CA TRP A 227 9.88 9.24 -4.46
C TRP A 227 9.37 7.83 -4.72
N PHE A 228 10.23 6.98 -5.27
CA PHE A 228 9.93 5.57 -5.55
C PHE A 228 11.02 4.70 -4.97
N GLY A 229 10.62 3.67 -4.21
CA GLY A 229 11.55 2.67 -3.68
C GLY A 229 11.66 1.47 -4.62
N ASN A 230 12.89 1.12 -4.98
CA ASN A 230 13.20 0.03 -5.89
C ASN A 230 13.90 -1.12 -5.16
N ARG A 231 13.82 -2.32 -5.72
CA ARG A 231 14.52 -3.50 -5.22
C ARG A 231 15.91 -3.60 -5.82
N GLY A 232 16.95 -3.42 -4.98
CA GLY A 232 18.36 -3.55 -5.36
C GLY A 232 18.97 -2.32 -6.02
N TYR A 233 18.18 -1.27 -6.30
CA TYR A 233 18.64 -0.08 -7.02
C TYR A 233 18.41 1.23 -6.25
N GLY A 234 18.00 1.16 -4.99
CA GLY A 234 17.83 2.30 -4.11
C GLY A 234 16.52 3.04 -4.31
N ALA A 235 16.54 4.35 -4.07
CA ALA A 235 15.40 5.22 -4.24
C ALA A 235 15.54 6.08 -5.50
N TYR A 236 14.41 6.43 -6.09
CA TYR A 236 14.33 7.33 -7.24
C TYR A 236 13.46 8.52 -6.92
N ARG A 237 13.97 9.71 -7.18
CA ARG A 237 13.25 10.97 -7.05
C ARG A 237 12.75 11.43 -8.42
N LEU A 238 11.44 11.53 -8.57
CA LEU A 238 10.80 12.04 -9.78
C LEU A 238 10.46 13.52 -9.60
N ASN A 239 10.90 14.33 -10.56
CA ASN A 239 10.29 15.65 -10.76
C ASN A 239 9.07 15.47 -11.66
N VAL A 240 7.88 15.83 -11.17
CA VAL A 240 6.61 15.59 -11.87
C VAL A 240 6.45 16.42 -13.13
N GLU A 241 6.99 17.66 -13.13
CA GLU A 241 6.86 18.58 -14.28
C GLU A 241 7.77 18.17 -15.45
N THR A 242 9.01 17.82 -15.14
CA THR A 242 10.00 17.44 -16.16
C THR A 242 10.01 15.94 -16.46
N GLU A 243 9.33 15.14 -15.66
CA GLU A 243 9.35 13.67 -15.66
C GLU A 243 10.77 13.08 -15.51
N GLN A 244 11.71 13.89 -15.00
CA GLN A 244 13.07 13.46 -14.77
C GLN A 244 13.16 12.59 -13.51
N LEU A 245 13.69 11.39 -13.67
CA LEU A 245 13.92 10.42 -12.61
C LEU A 245 15.41 10.44 -12.20
N THR A 246 15.68 10.79 -10.95
CA THR A 246 17.04 10.88 -10.38
C THR A 246 17.26 9.72 -9.40
N PRO A 247 18.28 8.85 -9.63
CA PRO A 247 18.55 7.73 -8.73
C PRO A 247 19.34 8.16 -7.49
N TYR A 248 19.05 7.52 -6.36
CA TYR A 248 19.79 7.63 -5.10
C TYR A 248 20.16 6.22 -4.63
N ARG A 249 21.45 5.91 -4.66
CA ARG A 249 21.99 4.61 -4.28
C ARG A 249 22.79 4.70 -2.98
N PHE A 250 22.73 3.63 -2.22
CA PHE A 250 23.38 3.49 -0.92
C PHE A 250 24.51 2.46 -1.00
N ASP A 251 25.44 2.67 -1.94
CA ASP A 251 26.53 1.72 -2.24
C ASP A 251 27.68 1.77 -1.21
N ASN A 252 27.75 2.85 -0.42
CA ASN A 252 28.83 3.11 0.56
C ASN A 252 28.45 2.74 2.00
N VAL A 253 27.40 1.98 2.19
CA VAL A 253 26.96 1.52 3.52
C VAL A 253 27.23 0.03 3.71
N VAL A 254 27.29 -0.41 4.97
CA VAL A 254 27.38 -1.84 5.30
C VAL A 254 26.13 -2.54 4.77
N ASN A 255 26.29 -3.70 4.11
CA ASN A 255 25.21 -4.43 3.45
C ASN A 255 24.52 -3.64 2.32
N SER A 256 25.31 -2.93 1.50
CA SER A 256 24.82 -2.08 0.42
C SER A 256 23.82 -2.76 -0.53
N GLN A 257 23.95 -4.07 -0.76
CA GLN A 257 23.00 -4.83 -1.61
C GLN A 257 21.58 -4.79 -1.03
N THR A 258 21.43 -5.04 0.27
CA THR A 258 20.12 -5.05 0.95
C THR A 258 19.68 -3.64 1.37
N ALA A 259 20.62 -2.70 1.54
CA ALA A 259 20.32 -1.29 1.76
C ALA A 259 19.66 -0.62 0.55
N ASN A 260 19.89 -1.15 -0.65
CA ASN A 260 19.25 -0.67 -1.88
C ASN A 260 17.90 -1.35 -2.20
N ASP A 261 17.42 -2.25 -1.34
CA ASP A 261 16.06 -2.81 -1.39
C ASP A 261 15.12 -1.91 -0.59
N ILE A 262 14.44 -0.96 -1.23
CA ILE A 262 13.58 0.02 -0.55
C ILE A 262 12.12 -0.40 -0.61
N PHE A 263 11.55 -0.71 0.54
CA PHE A 263 10.14 -1.16 0.68
C PHE A 263 9.22 -0.12 1.31
N ALA A 264 9.78 0.88 2.00
CA ALA A 264 9.03 1.97 2.60
C ALA A 264 9.84 3.27 2.55
N ILE A 265 9.15 4.37 2.39
CA ILE A 265 9.73 5.73 2.43
C ILE A 265 8.82 6.58 3.30
N TYR A 266 9.42 7.26 4.27
CA TYR A 266 8.75 8.21 5.14
C TYR A 266 9.62 9.46 5.33
N LYS A 267 9.02 10.63 5.49
CA LYS A 267 9.71 11.89 5.74
C LYS A 267 9.14 12.57 6.98
N ASN A 268 10.02 13.06 7.83
CA ASN A 268 9.67 13.93 8.94
C ASN A 268 10.64 15.13 9.02
N GLU A 269 10.57 15.91 10.07
CA GLU A 269 11.43 17.07 10.29
C GLU A 269 12.93 16.73 10.35
N LYS A 270 13.30 15.49 10.71
CA LYS A 270 14.69 15.02 10.80
C LYS A 270 15.24 14.50 9.47
N GLY A 271 14.39 14.28 8.46
CA GLY A 271 14.79 13.80 7.14
C GLY A 271 13.98 12.62 6.62
N TYR A 272 14.59 11.85 5.71
CA TYR A 272 13.96 10.67 5.12
C TYR A 272 14.34 9.41 5.90
N TRP A 273 13.33 8.56 6.08
CA TRP A 273 13.47 7.23 6.64
C TRP A 273 13.15 6.21 5.55
N LEU A 274 14.07 5.28 5.35
CA LEU A 274 13.94 4.25 4.33
C LEU A 274 13.89 2.88 5.01
N GLY A 275 12.79 2.17 4.82
CA GLY A 275 12.67 0.77 5.23
C GLY A 275 13.30 -0.13 4.19
N THR A 276 14.34 -0.86 4.57
CA THR A 276 15.11 -1.72 3.65
C THR A 276 15.09 -3.19 4.07
N SER A 277 15.66 -4.09 3.26
CA SER A 277 15.86 -5.49 3.66
C SER A 277 16.85 -5.67 4.82
N SER A 278 17.60 -4.62 5.15
CA SER A 278 18.60 -4.63 6.25
C SER A 278 18.13 -3.92 7.51
N GLY A 279 16.97 -3.28 7.51
CA GLY A 279 16.42 -2.45 8.58
C GLY A 279 16.23 -1.00 8.19
#